data_47d71485392231731160a509e58c5a6f
#
_entry.id   47d71485392231731160a509e58c5a6f
#
_cell.length_a   1.000
_cell.length_b   1.000
_cell.length_c   1.000
_cell.angle_alpha   90.00
_cell.angle_beta   90.00
_cell.angle_gamma   90.00
#
_symmetry.space_group_name_H-M   'P 1'
#
loop_
_entity.id
_entity.type
_entity.pdbx_description
1 polymer ?
#
loop_
_entity_poly.entity_id
_entity_poly.type
_entity_poly.pdbx_seq_one_letter_code
_entity_poly.pdbx_strand_id
1 'polypeptide(L)'
;MHQLNVRSRSWDPTVVSQHEVLRLTECEKVRDQVFSLREYWKSRSPNVGFFTLGAASYLDAVERRDAYFESAREINPILRANFDWLCERVRKGFEDLLGKPVSFGDRYALPGFHIFEYFGTDISDDKPSTRAHFDMQWAHAMPGRRPEKTLSFTLPIEEPTGGSALEIWPVHCDAVRPDFDALKYAATNPSQTLRYVLGQMVVQDGLLLHAIGRSSIATPKGYRITFQGHGAKDSEGWKLYW
;
A
#
# COMPACT_ATOMS: atom_id res chain seq x y z
N MET A 1 6.60 13.74 21.50
CA MET A 1 6.39 14.56 20.29
C MET A 1 7.73 14.67 19.57
N HIS A 2 8.01 13.78 18.62
CA HIS A 2 9.13 13.96 17.72
C HIS A 2 8.57 14.42 16.39
N GLN A 3 8.68 15.72 16.13
CA GLN A 3 8.48 16.26 14.78
C GLN A 3 9.57 15.71 13.88
N LEU A 4 9.21 14.84 12.95
CA LEU A 4 10.05 14.51 11.81
C LEU A 4 10.12 15.76 10.92
N ASN A 5 11.24 16.47 10.98
CA ASN A 5 11.51 17.66 10.19
C ASN A 5 11.71 17.27 8.71
N VAL A 6 10.66 17.38 7.92
CA VAL A 6 10.71 17.16 6.47
C VAL A 6 11.11 18.47 5.78
N ARG A 7 12.40 18.71 5.64
CA ARG A 7 12.99 19.60 4.62
C ARG A 7 14.29 18.99 4.11
N SER A 8 14.21 17.96 3.27
CA SER A 8 15.32 17.64 2.38
C SER A 8 14.80 17.52 0.95
N ARG A 9 15.46 18.22 0.03
CA ARG A 9 15.16 18.23 -1.42
C ARG A 9 15.50 16.90 -2.14
N SER A 10 15.82 15.85 -1.40
CA SER A 10 16.00 14.50 -1.93
C SER A 10 15.35 13.52 -0.96
N TRP A 11 14.30 12.83 -1.44
CA TRP A 11 13.71 11.73 -0.70
C TRP A 11 14.76 10.65 -0.45
N ASP A 12 14.99 10.32 0.82
CA ASP A 12 15.82 9.20 1.24
C ASP A 12 14.91 7.98 1.42
N PRO A 13 15.07 6.92 0.63
CA PRO A 13 14.25 5.73 0.72
C PRO A 13 14.34 5.00 2.07
N THR A 14 15.32 5.28 2.90
CA THR A 14 15.40 4.74 4.26
C THR A 14 14.45 5.44 5.25
N VAL A 15 13.79 6.51 4.83
CA VAL A 15 12.90 7.31 5.67
C VAL A 15 11.44 7.01 5.33
N VAL A 16 10.70 6.57 6.35
CA VAL A 16 9.24 6.53 6.29
C VAL A 16 8.71 7.94 6.51
N SER A 17 7.84 8.41 5.63
CA SER A 17 7.26 9.76 5.70
C SER A 17 5.76 9.73 5.62
N GLN A 18 5.11 10.74 6.21
CA GLN A 18 3.67 10.96 6.16
C GLN A 18 3.36 12.31 5.51
N HIS A 19 2.40 12.32 4.59
CA HIS A 19 2.01 13.51 3.81
C HIS A 19 0.50 13.64 3.79
N GLU A 20 -0.03 14.81 4.13
CA GLU A 20 -1.45 15.09 3.99
C GLU A 20 -1.84 15.13 2.50
N VAL A 21 -2.79 14.29 2.11
CA VAL A 21 -3.32 14.18 0.75
C VAL A 21 -4.79 14.52 0.72
N LEU A 22 -5.56 14.05 1.70
CA LEU A 22 -7.01 14.23 1.78
C LEU A 22 -7.42 14.84 3.12
N ARG A 23 -8.47 15.66 3.09
CA ARG A 23 -9.22 16.04 4.27
C ARG A 23 -10.18 14.92 4.68
N LEU A 24 -10.63 14.92 5.93
CA LEU A 24 -11.57 13.88 6.42
C LEU A 24 -12.84 13.79 5.57
N THR A 25 -13.42 14.92 5.17
CA THR A 25 -14.61 14.95 4.30
C THR A 25 -14.36 14.40 2.89
N GLU A 26 -13.11 14.42 2.42
CA GLU A 26 -12.71 13.80 1.15
C GLU A 26 -12.50 12.28 1.34
N CYS A 27 -11.97 11.85 2.49
CA CYS A 27 -11.92 10.43 2.84
C CYS A 27 -13.31 9.80 2.88
N GLU A 28 -14.30 10.49 3.48
CA GLU A 28 -15.71 10.07 3.50
C GLU A 28 -16.25 9.89 2.05
N LYS A 29 -16.02 10.86 1.18
CA LYS A 29 -16.44 10.77 -0.23
C LYS A 29 -15.78 9.59 -0.96
N VAL A 30 -14.47 9.38 -0.76
CA VAL A 30 -13.76 8.24 -1.35
C VAL A 30 -14.33 6.93 -0.82
N ARG A 31 -14.54 6.82 0.50
CA ARG A 31 -15.15 5.65 1.12
C ARG A 31 -16.50 5.32 0.49
N ASP A 32 -17.41 6.31 0.41
CA ASP A 32 -18.75 6.12 -0.11
C ASP A 32 -18.71 5.70 -1.59
N GLN A 33 -17.76 6.26 -2.37
CA GLN A 33 -17.53 5.85 -3.74
C GLN A 33 -16.98 4.43 -3.84
N VAL A 34 -16.08 4.01 -2.95
CA VAL A 34 -15.59 2.63 -2.88
C VAL A 34 -16.75 1.67 -2.61
N PHE A 35 -17.65 2.00 -1.66
CA PHE A 35 -18.82 1.17 -1.38
C PHE A 35 -19.81 1.10 -2.55
N SER A 36 -20.01 2.18 -3.30
CA SER A 36 -20.88 2.18 -4.49
C SER A 36 -20.39 1.26 -5.60
N LEU A 37 -19.11 0.89 -5.57
CA LEU A 37 -18.45 0.00 -6.52
C LEU A 37 -18.26 -1.42 -5.97
N ARG A 38 -19.06 -1.84 -4.98
CA ARG A 38 -18.92 -3.16 -4.33
C ARG A 38 -19.01 -4.33 -5.30
N GLU A 39 -19.73 -4.21 -6.38
CA GLU A 39 -19.83 -5.23 -7.45
C GLU A 39 -18.48 -5.53 -8.13
N TYR A 40 -17.54 -4.58 -8.11
CA TYR A 40 -16.19 -4.73 -8.67
C TYR A 40 -15.15 -5.18 -7.64
N TRP A 41 -15.56 -5.41 -6.38
CA TRP A 41 -14.63 -5.90 -5.38
C TRP A 41 -14.26 -7.35 -5.65
N LYS A 42 -13.00 -7.62 -5.74
CA LYS A 42 -12.47 -8.97 -5.90
C LYS A 42 -12.16 -9.56 -4.52
N SER A 43 -12.86 -10.65 -4.15
CA SER A 43 -12.55 -11.36 -2.91
C SER A 43 -11.18 -12.03 -3.00
N ARG A 44 -10.35 -11.81 -1.98
CA ARG A 44 -8.98 -12.34 -1.90
C ARG A 44 -8.82 -13.40 -0.83
N SER A 45 -9.55 -13.24 0.26
CA SER A 45 -9.60 -14.22 1.35
C SER A 45 -10.95 -14.08 2.05
N PRO A 46 -11.94 -14.92 1.70
CA PRO A 46 -13.28 -14.81 2.26
C PRO A 46 -13.29 -15.05 3.78
N ASN A 47 -12.36 -15.87 4.29
CA ASN A 47 -12.30 -16.20 5.72
C ASN A 47 -11.84 -15.00 6.60
N VAL A 48 -11.18 -14.00 6.01
CA VAL A 48 -10.72 -12.80 6.72
C VAL A 48 -11.34 -11.52 6.18
N GLY A 49 -12.37 -11.62 5.33
CA GLY A 49 -13.05 -10.45 4.77
C GLY A 49 -12.12 -9.51 4.01
N PHE A 50 -11.18 -10.06 3.24
CA PHE A 50 -10.21 -9.28 2.47
C PHE A 50 -10.61 -9.18 1.00
N PHE A 51 -10.74 -7.94 0.52
CA PHE A 51 -11.11 -7.61 -0.86
C PHE A 51 -10.15 -6.59 -1.44
N THR A 52 -10.11 -6.52 -2.78
CA THR A 52 -9.48 -5.42 -3.53
C THR A 52 -10.45 -4.79 -4.51
N LEU A 53 -10.37 -3.47 -4.69
CA LEU A 53 -10.93 -2.76 -5.82
C LEU A 53 -9.76 -2.25 -6.65
N GLY A 54 -9.47 -2.95 -7.75
CA GLY A 54 -8.26 -2.79 -8.57
C GLY A 54 -7.54 -4.14 -8.76
N ALA A 55 -6.46 -4.13 -9.54
CA ALA A 55 -5.63 -5.30 -9.80
C ALA A 55 -4.27 -5.17 -9.11
N ALA A 56 -4.01 -6.04 -8.15
CA ALA A 56 -2.76 -6.05 -7.39
C ALA A 56 -1.80 -7.09 -7.97
N SER A 57 -0.63 -6.66 -8.43
CA SER A 57 0.31 -7.55 -9.15
C SER A 57 0.70 -8.80 -8.37
N TYR A 58 0.92 -8.68 -7.07
CA TYR A 58 1.30 -9.80 -6.20
C TYR A 58 0.15 -10.78 -5.88
N LEU A 59 -1.10 -10.43 -6.22
CA LEU A 59 -2.27 -11.30 -6.07
C LEU A 59 -2.75 -11.83 -7.42
N ASP A 60 -2.70 -11.00 -8.46
CA ASP A 60 -3.29 -11.32 -9.76
C ASP A 60 -2.30 -12.00 -10.71
N ALA A 61 -0.97 -11.89 -10.47
CA ALA A 61 0.05 -12.54 -11.28
C ALA A 61 0.55 -13.89 -10.73
N VAL A 62 0.01 -14.38 -9.60
CA VAL A 62 0.53 -15.57 -8.90
C VAL A 62 0.44 -16.83 -9.76
N GLU A 63 -0.71 -17.09 -10.35
CA GLU A 63 -0.91 -18.29 -11.17
C GLU A 63 -0.49 -18.06 -12.62
N ARG A 64 -0.79 -16.90 -13.16
CA ARG A 64 -0.54 -16.54 -14.55
C ARG A 64 -0.26 -15.05 -14.65
N ARG A 65 0.94 -14.69 -15.08
CA ARG A 65 1.37 -13.27 -15.17
C ARG A 65 0.43 -12.41 -16.02
N ASP A 66 -0.06 -12.93 -17.14
CA ASP A 66 -0.95 -12.18 -18.02
C ASP A 66 -2.29 -11.84 -17.39
N ALA A 67 -2.73 -12.62 -16.38
CA ALA A 67 -3.96 -12.35 -15.64
C ALA A 67 -3.92 -10.99 -14.93
N TYR A 68 -2.76 -10.55 -14.45
CA TYR A 68 -2.61 -9.21 -13.90
C TYR A 68 -2.88 -8.12 -14.94
N PHE A 69 -2.29 -8.23 -16.13
CA PHE A 69 -2.48 -7.23 -17.19
C PHE A 69 -3.90 -7.25 -17.77
N GLU A 70 -4.53 -8.42 -17.83
CA GLU A 70 -5.93 -8.57 -18.19
C GLU A 70 -6.82 -7.87 -17.16
N SER A 71 -6.66 -8.17 -15.89
CA SER A 71 -7.39 -7.53 -14.78
C SER A 71 -7.15 -6.02 -14.74
N ALA A 72 -5.93 -5.55 -14.98
CA ALA A 72 -5.62 -4.12 -15.05
C ALA A 72 -6.37 -3.43 -16.19
N ARG A 73 -6.43 -4.05 -17.37
CA ARG A 73 -7.15 -3.51 -18.56
C ARG A 73 -8.65 -3.38 -18.29
N GLU A 74 -9.23 -4.33 -17.56
CA GLU A 74 -10.65 -4.33 -17.23
C GLU A 74 -11.00 -3.30 -16.15
N ILE A 75 -10.19 -3.20 -15.09
CA ILE A 75 -10.54 -2.39 -13.93
C ILE A 75 -10.07 -0.93 -14.01
N ASN A 76 -8.98 -0.63 -14.74
CA ASN A 76 -8.45 0.73 -14.84
C ASN A 76 -9.47 1.74 -15.38
N PRO A 77 -10.31 1.45 -16.40
CA PRO A 77 -11.35 2.38 -16.84
C PRO A 77 -12.34 2.74 -15.73
N ILE A 78 -12.70 1.77 -14.89
CA ILE A 78 -13.61 1.96 -13.75
C ILE A 78 -12.94 2.84 -12.69
N LEU A 79 -11.66 2.56 -12.35
CA LEU A 79 -10.91 3.38 -11.41
C LEU A 79 -10.73 4.81 -11.92
N ARG A 80 -10.44 5.00 -13.20
CA ARG A 80 -10.34 6.35 -13.80
C ARG A 80 -11.67 7.10 -13.74
N ALA A 81 -12.76 6.47 -14.14
CA ALA A 81 -14.08 7.12 -14.13
C ALA A 81 -14.49 7.62 -12.73
N ASN A 82 -14.00 6.99 -11.66
CA ASN A 82 -14.44 7.26 -10.30
C ASN A 82 -13.38 7.93 -9.42
N PHE A 83 -12.08 7.70 -9.68
CA PHE A 83 -10.98 8.13 -8.80
C PHE A 83 -9.82 8.83 -9.55
N ASP A 84 -10.01 9.29 -10.79
CA ASP A 84 -8.96 9.96 -11.55
C ASP A 84 -8.39 11.17 -10.80
N TRP A 85 -9.26 11.96 -10.18
CA TRP A 85 -8.86 13.11 -9.35
C TRP A 85 -7.97 12.72 -8.16
N LEU A 86 -8.23 11.55 -7.53
CA LEU A 86 -7.43 11.03 -6.43
C LEU A 86 -6.07 10.54 -6.94
N CYS A 87 -6.07 9.80 -8.05
CA CYS A 87 -4.84 9.36 -8.71
C CYS A 87 -3.96 10.55 -9.05
N GLU A 88 -4.51 11.59 -9.68
CA GLU A 88 -3.76 12.79 -10.06
C GLU A 88 -3.25 13.57 -8.84
N ARG A 89 -4.01 13.63 -7.76
CA ARG A 89 -3.55 14.25 -6.51
C ARG A 89 -2.37 13.50 -5.90
N VAL A 90 -2.44 12.16 -5.85
CA VAL A 90 -1.33 11.32 -5.38
C VAL A 90 -0.13 11.46 -6.31
N ARG A 91 -0.32 11.42 -7.63
CA ARG A 91 0.75 11.61 -8.62
C ARG A 91 1.48 12.94 -8.41
N LYS A 92 0.74 14.05 -8.28
CA LYS A 92 1.29 15.39 -7.99
C LYS A 92 2.02 15.42 -6.65
N GLY A 93 1.45 14.84 -5.60
CA GLY A 93 2.12 14.76 -4.31
C GLY A 93 3.48 14.05 -4.41
N PHE A 94 3.57 13.01 -5.23
CA PHE A 94 4.84 12.34 -5.50
C PHE A 94 5.80 13.18 -6.35
N GLU A 95 5.34 13.93 -7.35
CA GLU A 95 6.20 14.86 -8.10
C GLU A 95 6.84 15.90 -7.17
N ASP A 96 6.04 16.47 -6.26
CA ASP A 96 6.52 17.43 -5.27
C ASP A 96 7.52 16.79 -4.29
N LEU A 97 7.24 15.57 -3.81
CA LEU A 97 8.08 14.84 -2.88
C LEU A 97 9.42 14.41 -3.50
N LEU A 98 9.36 13.88 -4.72
CA LEU A 98 10.50 13.23 -5.37
C LEU A 98 11.32 14.21 -6.23
N GLY A 99 10.75 15.36 -6.56
CA GLY A 99 11.38 16.37 -7.46
C GLY A 99 11.66 15.82 -8.86
N LYS A 100 10.85 14.85 -9.33
CA LYS A 100 11.00 14.15 -10.60
C LYS A 100 9.64 13.88 -11.21
N PRO A 101 9.53 13.73 -12.55
CA PRO A 101 8.30 13.31 -13.20
C PRO A 101 7.78 12.00 -12.64
N VAL A 102 6.45 11.94 -12.47
CA VAL A 102 5.74 10.75 -12.02
C VAL A 102 4.60 10.46 -12.99
N SER A 103 4.49 9.23 -13.42
CA SER A 103 3.46 8.78 -14.36
C SER A 103 2.81 7.47 -13.91
N PHE A 104 1.66 7.16 -14.49
CA PHE A 104 1.10 5.81 -14.47
C PHE A 104 1.51 5.12 -15.76
N GLY A 105 1.99 3.89 -15.65
CA GLY A 105 2.31 3.12 -16.86
C GLY A 105 1.04 2.60 -17.54
N ASP A 106 0.90 2.79 -18.85
CA ASP A 106 -0.33 2.50 -19.62
C ASP A 106 -0.81 1.05 -19.51
N ARG A 107 0.09 0.12 -19.31
CA ARG A 107 -0.22 -1.33 -19.21
C ARG A 107 -0.37 -1.84 -17.78
N TYR A 108 0.02 -1.06 -16.78
CA TYR A 108 -0.03 -1.48 -15.39
C TYR A 108 -1.37 -1.11 -14.76
N ALA A 109 -1.70 -1.82 -13.68
CA ALA A 109 -2.82 -1.42 -12.85
C ALA A 109 -2.54 -0.06 -12.20
N LEU A 110 -3.57 0.79 -12.19
CA LEU A 110 -3.57 1.99 -11.37
C LEU A 110 -3.51 1.61 -9.88
N PRO A 111 -3.01 2.48 -9.00
CA PRO A 111 -3.20 2.34 -7.57
C PRO A 111 -4.68 2.04 -7.25
N GLY A 112 -4.90 1.19 -6.28
CA GLY A 112 -6.24 0.69 -5.97
C GLY A 112 -6.48 0.56 -4.48
N PHE A 113 -7.54 -0.14 -4.11
CA PHE A 113 -7.98 -0.21 -2.72
C PHE A 113 -7.83 -1.60 -2.14
N HIS A 114 -7.18 -1.69 -0.97
CA HIS A 114 -7.37 -2.80 -0.05
C HIS A 114 -8.53 -2.50 0.88
N ILE A 115 -9.39 -3.49 1.03
CA ILE A 115 -10.61 -3.40 1.82
C ILE A 115 -10.64 -4.61 2.75
N PHE A 116 -10.54 -4.35 4.04
CA PHE A 116 -10.69 -5.36 5.08
C PHE A 116 -11.98 -5.11 5.83
N GLU A 117 -12.77 -6.15 6.00
CA GLU A 117 -14.05 -6.16 6.68
C GLU A 117 -13.90 -6.89 8.01
N TYR A 118 -13.99 -6.16 9.12
CA TYR A 118 -13.84 -6.69 10.47
C TYR A 118 -15.21 -6.90 11.12
N PHE A 119 -15.63 -8.14 11.27
CA PHE A 119 -16.91 -8.52 11.88
C PHE A 119 -16.83 -8.84 13.37
N GLY A 120 -15.80 -8.40 14.08
CA GLY A 120 -15.58 -8.75 15.46
C GLY A 120 -15.14 -10.21 15.65
N THR A 121 -14.68 -10.85 14.60
CA THR A 121 -13.94 -12.10 14.72
C THR A 121 -12.66 -11.84 15.46
N ASP A 122 -12.43 -12.65 16.47
CA ASP A 122 -11.26 -12.58 17.34
C ASP A 122 -9.99 -12.70 16.46
N ILE A 123 -9.35 -11.56 16.17
CA ILE A 123 -7.99 -11.55 15.64
C ILE A 123 -7.06 -11.68 16.87
N SER A 124 -7.46 -12.55 17.80
CA SER A 124 -6.85 -12.72 19.12
C SER A 124 -5.47 -13.36 19.08
N ASP A 125 -5.05 -13.80 17.93
CA ASP A 125 -3.74 -14.40 17.83
C ASP A 125 -2.65 -13.34 17.79
N ASP A 126 -1.60 -13.58 18.55
CA ASP A 126 -0.34 -12.85 18.66
C ASP A 126 0.42 -12.62 17.33
N LYS A 127 -0.28 -12.67 16.20
CA LYS A 127 0.31 -12.50 14.86
C LYS A 127 0.01 -11.11 14.33
N PRO A 128 0.98 -10.46 13.69
CA PRO A 128 0.71 -9.28 12.87
C PRO A 128 -0.46 -9.56 11.92
N SER A 129 -1.33 -8.59 11.67
CA SER A 129 -2.50 -8.76 10.78
C SER A 129 -2.09 -9.11 9.34
N THR A 130 -0.84 -8.84 8.98
CA THR A 130 -0.16 -9.38 7.80
C THR A 130 1.22 -9.87 8.19
N ARG A 131 1.71 -10.87 7.46
CA ARG A 131 3.06 -11.38 7.65
C ARG A 131 4.09 -10.32 7.27
N ALA A 132 5.16 -10.19 8.08
CA ALA A 132 6.28 -9.31 7.74
C ALA A 132 6.91 -9.71 6.40
N HIS A 133 7.09 -8.73 5.50
CA HIS A 133 7.53 -8.94 4.13
C HIS A 133 8.26 -7.72 3.56
N PHE A 134 8.83 -7.92 2.39
CA PHE A 134 9.36 -6.88 1.53
C PHE A 134 8.45 -6.73 0.30
N ASP A 135 8.21 -5.52 -0.15
CA ASP A 135 7.41 -5.24 -1.35
C ASP A 135 8.26 -5.38 -2.62
N MET A 136 8.30 -6.58 -3.17
CA MET A 136 8.97 -6.86 -4.44
C MET A 136 7.98 -6.93 -5.61
N GLN A 137 6.92 -6.16 -5.59
CA GLN A 137 5.80 -6.20 -6.54
C GLN A 137 6.22 -5.90 -7.97
N TRP A 138 7.31 -5.14 -8.14
CA TRP A 138 7.92 -4.92 -9.46
C TRP A 138 8.32 -6.23 -10.17
N ALA A 139 8.69 -7.27 -9.42
CA ALA A 139 9.04 -8.56 -10.01
C ALA A 139 7.85 -9.22 -10.74
N HIS A 140 6.64 -8.93 -10.30
CA HIS A 140 5.39 -9.38 -10.92
C HIS A 140 4.96 -8.47 -12.07
N ALA A 141 4.97 -7.15 -11.85
CA ALA A 141 4.53 -6.16 -12.83
C ALA A 141 5.57 -5.92 -13.94
N MET A 142 6.87 -5.91 -13.62
CA MET A 142 7.97 -5.54 -14.52
C MET A 142 9.02 -6.65 -14.59
N PRO A 143 8.69 -7.83 -15.12
CA PRO A 143 9.58 -8.98 -15.11
C PRO A 143 10.89 -8.73 -15.88
N GLY A 144 11.97 -9.26 -15.33
CA GLY A 144 13.30 -9.16 -15.95
C GLY A 144 14.00 -7.83 -15.79
N ARG A 145 13.38 -6.87 -15.09
CA ARG A 145 13.97 -5.54 -14.86
C ARG A 145 13.83 -5.15 -13.38
N ARG A 146 14.95 -5.04 -12.68
CA ARG A 146 14.98 -4.48 -11.34
C ARG A 146 15.00 -2.96 -11.44
N PRO A 147 14.09 -2.22 -10.77
CA PRO A 147 14.12 -0.77 -10.72
C PRO A 147 15.37 -0.25 -9.99
N GLU A 148 15.80 0.96 -10.33
CA GLU A 148 16.89 1.64 -9.60
C GLU A 148 16.50 1.91 -8.13
N LYS A 149 15.25 2.29 -7.92
CA LYS A 149 14.63 2.53 -6.60
C LYS A 149 13.17 2.10 -6.63
N THR A 150 12.67 1.73 -5.48
CA THR A 150 11.26 1.38 -5.27
C THR A 150 10.66 2.28 -4.18
N LEU A 151 9.36 2.39 -4.18
CA LEU A 151 8.58 2.92 -3.07
C LEU A 151 7.27 2.15 -2.95
N SER A 152 6.73 2.16 -1.74
CA SER A 152 5.36 1.72 -1.46
C SER A 152 4.63 2.84 -0.74
N PHE A 153 3.35 3.00 -1.02
CA PHE A 153 2.54 3.98 -0.33
C PHE A 153 1.19 3.41 0.08
N THR A 154 0.71 3.92 1.19
CA THR A 154 -0.62 3.62 1.75
C THR A 154 -1.27 4.91 2.20
N LEU A 155 -2.44 5.21 1.66
CA LEU A 155 -3.29 6.33 2.04
C LEU A 155 -4.54 5.79 2.74
N PRO A 156 -4.67 5.93 4.07
CA PRO A 156 -5.81 5.47 4.83
C PRO A 156 -7.05 6.31 4.49
N ILE A 157 -8.14 5.62 4.13
CA ILE A 157 -9.44 6.20 3.77
C ILE A 157 -10.47 5.95 4.87
N GLU A 158 -10.47 4.75 5.43
CA GLU A 158 -11.32 4.31 6.54
C GLU A 158 -10.47 3.42 7.46
N GLU A 159 -10.64 3.60 8.77
CA GLU A 159 -9.98 2.78 9.77
C GLU A 159 -11.00 2.08 10.66
N PRO A 160 -10.76 0.83 11.05
CA PRO A 160 -11.64 0.12 11.97
C PRO A 160 -11.56 0.73 13.36
N THR A 161 -12.48 0.35 14.23
CA THR A 161 -12.38 0.71 15.66
C THR A 161 -11.02 0.24 16.21
N GLY A 162 -10.32 1.13 16.91
CA GLY A 162 -8.97 0.89 17.41
C GLY A 162 -7.85 1.20 16.41
N GLY A 163 -8.21 1.58 15.18
CA GLY A 163 -7.25 1.97 14.13
C GLY A 163 -6.33 0.85 13.67
N SER A 164 -5.41 1.17 12.81
CA SER A 164 -4.33 0.28 12.37
C SER A 164 -2.98 1.02 12.32
N ALA A 165 -1.91 0.30 12.02
CA ALA A 165 -0.57 0.85 12.00
C ALA A 165 0.27 0.16 10.92
N LEU A 166 1.39 0.77 10.57
CA LEU A 166 2.49 0.14 9.87
C LEU A 166 3.56 -0.23 10.90
N GLU A 167 3.98 -1.47 10.93
CA GLU A 167 5.15 -1.93 11.67
C GLU A 167 6.34 -2.04 10.71
N ILE A 168 7.50 -1.53 11.13
CA ILE A 168 8.69 -1.43 10.31
C ILE A 168 9.88 -1.90 11.11
N TRP A 169 10.69 -2.74 10.49
CA TRP A 169 11.99 -3.16 11.02
C TRP A 169 13.10 -2.52 10.17
N PRO A 170 14.22 -2.10 10.78
CA PRO A 170 15.34 -1.48 10.06
C PRO A 170 16.15 -2.54 9.29
N VAL A 171 15.47 -3.30 8.46
CA VAL A 171 16.04 -4.37 7.63
C VAL A 171 15.65 -4.13 6.18
N HIS A 172 16.66 -3.96 5.33
CA HIS A 172 16.49 -3.79 3.90
C HIS A 172 16.72 -5.11 3.17
N CYS A 173 15.91 -5.41 2.16
CA CYS A 173 15.98 -6.65 1.40
C CYS A 173 17.38 -6.93 0.83
N ASP A 174 18.11 -5.91 0.39
CA ASP A 174 19.45 -6.05 -0.18
C ASP A 174 20.54 -6.36 0.87
N ALA A 175 20.24 -6.17 2.14
CA ALA A 175 21.18 -6.44 3.23
C ALA A 175 21.02 -7.85 3.81
N VAL A 176 20.03 -8.61 3.37
CA VAL A 176 19.75 -9.95 3.90
C VAL A 176 20.20 -11.06 2.95
N ARG A 177 20.46 -12.23 3.53
CA ARG A 177 20.81 -13.43 2.75
C ARG A 177 19.56 -14.06 2.13
N PRO A 178 19.69 -14.90 1.09
CA PRO A 178 18.55 -15.58 0.48
C PRO A 178 17.75 -16.50 1.42
N ASP A 179 18.35 -16.96 2.50
CA ASP A 179 17.74 -17.81 3.54
C ASP A 179 17.17 -17.00 4.73
N PHE A 180 17.08 -15.69 4.61
CA PHE A 180 16.53 -14.82 5.64
C PHE A 180 15.05 -15.11 5.91
N ASP A 181 14.75 -15.47 7.16
CA ASP A 181 13.39 -15.69 7.62
C ASP A 181 12.80 -14.40 8.22
N ALA A 182 12.06 -13.68 7.38
CA ALA A 182 11.42 -12.42 7.75
C ALA A 182 10.42 -12.57 8.91
N LEU A 183 9.70 -13.71 8.97
CA LEU A 183 8.72 -13.96 10.03
C LEU A 183 9.38 -14.21 11.37
N LYS A 184 10.42 -15.03 11.37
CA LYS A 184 11.21 -15.32 12.58
C LYS A 184 11.88 -14.06 13.08
N TYR A 185 12.45 -13.25 12.18
CA TYR A 185 13.07 -11.98 12.55
C TYR A 185 12.06 -11.05 13.19
N ALA A 186 10.92 -10.82 12.55
CA ALA A 186 9.86 -9.94 13.04
C ALA A 186 9.27 -10.41 14.40
N ALA A 187 9.20 -11.73 14.63
CA ALA A 187 8.72 -12.29 15.89
C ALA A 187 9.69 -12.09 17.07
N THR A 188 10.98 -11.89 16.80
CA THR A 188 12.03 -11.82 17.83
C THR A 188 12.69 -10.46 17.97
N ASN A 189 12.38 -9.50 17.08
CA ASN A 189 12.98 -8.18 17.10
C ASN A 189 11.90 -7.09 17.20
N PRO A 190 12.17 -6.00 17.93
CA PRO A 190 11.23 -4.89 18.07
C PRO A 190 11.05 -4.17 16.72
N SER A 191 9.82 -3.74 16.43
CA SER A 191 9.48 -2.87 15.33
C SER A 191 9.33 -1.43 15.77
N GLN A 192 9.40 -0.52 14.80
CA GLN A 192 8.86 0.83 14.93
C GLN A 192 7.40 0.82 14.45
N THR A 193 6.51 1.39 15.24
CA THR A 193 5.09 1.46 14.91
C THR A 193 4.72 2.87 14.45
N LEU A 194 4.19 2.98 13.24
CA LEU A 194 3.62 4.21 12.71
C LEU A 194 2.09 4.07 12.60
N ARG A 195 1.35 4.80 13.42
CA ARG A 195 -0.12 4.83 13.36
C ARG A 195 -0.59 5.49 12.08
N TYR A 196 -1.55 4.86 11.41
CA TYR A 196 -2.21 5.46 10.28
C TYR A 196 -3.14 6.60 10.73
N VAL A 197 -3.17 7.67 9.94
CA VAL A 197 -4.06 8.83 10.11
C VAL A 197 -4.84 9.00 8.82
N LEU A 198 -6.16 9.11 8.91
CA LEU A 198 -7.02 9.29 7.74
C LEU A 198 -6.55 10.46 6.88
N GLY A 199 -6.46 10.23 5.58
CA GLY A 199 -6.03 11.23 4.61
C GLY A 199 -4.53 11.52 4.57
N GLN A 200 -3.72 10.92 5.45
CA GLN A 200 -2.27 11.06 5.44
C GLN A 200 -1.61 9.85 4.77
N MET A 201 -1.02 10.07 3.62
CA MET A 201 -0.30 9.05 2.87
C MET A 201 1.04 8.72 3.54
N VAL A 202 1.22 7.47 3.90
CA VAL A 202 2.51 6.92 4.33
C VAL A 202 3.28 6.48 3.11
N VAL A 203 4.53 6.89 2.99
CA VAL A 203 5.47 6.51 1.92
C VAL A 203 6.69 5.87 2.55
N GLN A 204 7.11 4.75 2.01
CA GLN A 204 8.31 4.03 2.46
C GLN A 204 9.05 3.41 1.27
N ASP A 205 10.30 3.01 1.49
CA ASP A 205 10.95 2.08 0.57
C ASP A 205 10.25 0.71 0.66
N GLY A 206 9.75 0.21 -0.47
CA GLY A 206 9.14 -1.11 -0.53
C GLY A 206 10.08 -2.25 -0.11
N LEU A 207 11.38 -2.03 -0.15
CA LEU A 207 12.40 -3.00 0.24
C LEU A 207 12.75 -2.97 1.74
N LEU A 208 12.09 -2.15 2.55
CA LEU A 208 12.13 -2.25 4.02
C LEU A 208 11.20 -3.36 4.51
N LEU A 209 11.67 -4.14 5.50
CA LEU A 209 10.84 -5.15 6.15
C LEU A 209 9.71 -4.48 6.93
N HIS A 210 8.47 -4.83 6.60
CA HIS A 210 7.30 -4.23 7.22
C HIS A 210 6.12 -5.18 7.30
N ALA A 211 5.10 -4.79 8.09
CA ALA A 211 3.82 -5.48 8.20
C ALA A 211 2.70 -4.48 8.50
N ILE A 212 1.46 -4.85 8.24
CA ILE A 212 0.32 -4.15 8.83
C ILE A 212 0.30 -4.48 10.32
N GLY A 213 0.44 -3.46 11.15
CA GLY A 213 0.42 -3.57 12.60
C GLY A 213 -0.98 -3.85 13.16
N ARG A 214 -1.01 -4.21 14.42
CA ARG A 214 -2.26 -4.54 15.12
C ARG A 214 -3.12 -3.32 15.37
N SER A 215 -4.42 -3.55 15.43
CA SER A 215 -5.34 -2.62 16.07
C SER A 215 -4.98 -2.43 17.55
N SER A 216 -5.33 -1.26 18.11
CA SER A 216 -5.16 -1.01 19.55
C SER A 216 -6.15 -1.78 20.42
N ILE A 217 -7.13 -2.46 19.82
CA ILE A 217 -8.14 -3.27 20.50
C ILE A 217 -8.16 -4.69 19.94
N ALA A 218 -8.50 -5.67 20.76
CA ALA A 218 -8.48 -7.08 20.41
C ALA A 218 -9.50 -7.46 19.31
N THR A 219 -10.67 -6.82 19.31
CA THR A 219 -11.78 -7.09 18.39
C THR A 219 -12.16 -5.83 17.61
N PRO A 220 -11.38 -5.42 16.60
CA PRO A 220 -11.75 -4.27 15.78
C PRO A 220 -13.04 -4.54 15.01
N LYS A 221 -13.83 -3.49 14.76
CA LYS A 221 -15.06 -3.55 13.98
C LYS A 221 -15.06 -2.49 12.89
N GLY A 222 -15.81 -2.75 11.82
CA GLY A 222 -15.93 -1.85 10.68
C GLY A 222 -14.98 -2.22 9.56
N TYR A 223 -14.60 -1.26 8.79
CA TYR A 223 -13.75 -1.46 7.62
C TYR A 223 -12.38 -0.81 7.82
N ARG A 224 -11.36 -1.43 7.24
CA ARG A 224 -10.12 -0.76 6.91
C ARG A 224 -10.06 -0.62 5.39
N ILE A 225 -10.09 0.61 4.89
CA ILE A 225 -9.97 0.91 3.47
C ILE A 225 -8.73 1.76 3.28
N THR A 226 -7.82 1.28 2.44
CA THR A 226 -6.61 2.02 2.08
C THR A 226 -6.48 2.11 0.57
N PHE A 227 -6.20 3.30 0.05
CA PHE A 227 -5.73 3.48 -1.32
C PHE A 227 -4.22 3.31 -1.33
N GLN A 228 -3.70 2.44 -2.19
CA GLN A 228 -2.29 2.09 -2.15
C GLN A 228 -1.73 1.68 -3.51
N GLY A 229 -0.41 1.64 -3.58
CA GLY A 229 0.33 1.22 -4.75
C GLY A 229 1.83 1.28 -4.50
N HIS A 230 2.55 1.06 -5.57
CA HIS A 230 4.00 1.02 -5.60
C HIS A 230 4.54 1.98 -6.64
N GLY A 231 5.80 2.38 -6.47
CA GLY A 231 6.53 3.14 -7.47
C GLY A 231 7.83 2.44 -7.81
N ALA A 232 8.16 2.49 -9.08
CA ALA A 232 9.44 2.02 -9.61
C ALA A 232 10.13 3.16 -10.38
N LYS A 233 11.40 3.43 -10.04
CA LYS A 233 12.20 4.44 -10.73
C LYS A 233 12.97 3.82 -11.88
N ASP A 234 12.91 4.46 -13.03
CA ASP A 234 13.77 4.20 -14.18
C ASP A 234 14.42 5.50 -14.71
N SER A 235 15.03 5.43 -15.89
CA SER A 235 15.70 6.58 -16.52
C SER A 235 14.74 7.71 -16.90
N GLU A 236 13.45 7.43 -17.09
CA GLU A 236 12.43 8.40 -17.49
C GLU A 236 11.76 9.09 -16.29
N GLY A 237 11.90 8.52 -15.09
CA GLY A 237 11.28 9.03 -13.87
C GLY A 237 10.68 7.92 -13.01
N TRP A 238 9.60 8.24 -12.32
CA TRP A 238 8.87 7.30 -11.49
C TRP A 238 7.59 6.81 -12.16
N LYS A 239 7.35 5.52 -12.11
CA LYS A 239 6.09 4.89 -12.57
C LYS A 239 5.36 4.33 -11.37
N LEU A 240 4.15 4.85 -11.12
CA LEU A 240 3.24 4.31 -10.12
C LEU A 240 2.41 3.18 -10.72
N TYR A 241 2.19 2.14 -9.93
CA TYR A 241 1.42 0.94 -10.32
C TYR A 241 0.93 0.21 -9.07
N TRP A 242 0.12 -0.82 -9.27
CA TRP A 242 -0.30 -1.70 -8.17
C TRP A 242 -0.12 -3.19 -8.41
#